data_f76ae5646d1a4b9e54547a9772838f6a
#
_entry.id   f76ae5646d1a4b9e54547a9772838f6a
#
_cell.length_a   1.000
_cell.length_b   1.000
_cell.length_c   1.000
_cell.angle_alpha   90.00
_cell.angle_beta   90.00
_cell.angle_gamma   90.00
#
_symmetry.space_group_name_H-M   'P 1'
#
loop_
_entity.id
_entity.type
_entity.pdbx_description
1 polymer ?
#
loop_
_entity_poly.entity_id
_entity_poly.type
_entity_poly.pdbx_seq_one_letter_code
_entity_poly.pdbx_strand_id
1 'polypeptide(L)'
;MNNNIEIVKKLYSDYTAISDMRDYTKKKLKVWENEVVSYFPDKSWILDIGCGMGREAFCLHDKGFKITAIDISEKVIEPAKQFALESNRNIEFLLTNGLDLPFESNTFDVVIIWAQTFGLFYEEENKIHILKECNRVLKSNGILSFSGHDKEFLEAKYPQYIDGKRFFPYANTDCYWETFTIDDMIDLAQRAGFTVIECKRGIVYKEEDGLILHCVCRR
;
A
#
# COMPACT_ATOMS: atom_id res chain seq x y z
N MET A 1 -14.89 17.37 -2.01
CA MET A 1 -13.85 16.50 -1.43
C MET A 1 -14.52 15.21 -1.00
N ASN A 2 -14.00 14.06 -1.36
CA ASN A 2 -14.64 12.78 -1.05
C ASN A 2 -14.55 12.55 0.46
N ASN A 3 -15.69 12.40 1.14
CA ASN A 3 -15.77 12.24 2.61
C ASN A 3 -14.90 11.08 3.12
N ASN A 4 -14.70 10.06 2.28
CA ASN A 4 -13.91 8.86 2.58
C ASN A 4 -12.42 9.16 2.76
N ILE A 5 -11.84 10.04 1.95
CA ILE A 5 -10.44 10.47 2.07
C ILE A 5 -10.20 11.22 3.38
N GLU A 6 -11.15 12.07 3.79
CA GLU A 6 -11.04 12.83 5.04
C GLU A 6 -11.08 11.90 6.28
N ILE A 7 -11.87 10.83 6.25
CA ILE A 7 -11.90 9.82 7.33
C ILE A 7 -10.52 9.17 7.49
N VAL A 8 -9.92 8.72 6.40
CA VAL A 8 -8.59 8.09 6.40
C VAL A 8 -7.53 9.10 6.87
N LYS A 9 -7.55 10.31 6.31
CA LYS A 9 -6.61 11.39 6.66
C LYS A 9 -6.69 11.76 8.14
N LYS A 10 -7.88 11.78 8.72
CA LYS A 10 -8.09 12.06 10.15
C LYS A 10 -7.42 11.00 11.03
N LEU A 11 -7.59 9.71 10.73
CA LEU A 11 -6.94 8.62 11.47
C LEU A 11 -5.41 8.77 11.42
N TYR A 12 -4.84 8.90 10.24
CA TYR A 12 -3.38 9.01 10.03
C TYR A 12 -2.83 10.40 10.40
N SER A 13 -3.64 11.25 10.99
CA SER A 13 -3.25 12.50 11.64
C SER A 13 -3.38 12.42 13.17
N ASP A 14 -3.87 11.32 13.72
CA ASP A 14 -3.95 11.08 15.17
C ASP A 14 -2.58 10.72 15.74
N TYR A 15 -2.29 11.21 16.96
CA TYR A 15 -1.01 11.01 17.63
C TYR A 15 -0.67 9.53 17.85
N THR A 16 -1.64 8.70 18.19
CA THR A 16 -1.45 7.28 18.46
C THR A 16 -1.03 6.55 17.17
N ALA A 17 -1.75 6.79 16.07
CA ALA A 17 -1.41 6.20 14.77
C ALA A 17 -0.02 6.63 14.28
N ILE A 18 0.34 7.90 14.53
CA ILE A 18 1.67 8.43 14.18
C ILE A 18 2.78 7.77 15.01
N SER A 19 2.55 7.58 16.33
CA SER A 19 3.52 6.90 17.20
C SER A 19 3.76 5.46 16.76
N ASP A 20 2.68 4.73 16.49
CA ASP A 20 2.75 3.34 16.02
C ASP A 20 3.50 3.22 14.69
N MET A 21 3.25 4.13 13.74
CA MET A 21 3.97 4.16 12.46
C MET A 21 5.45 4.48 12.62
N ARG A 22 5.84 5.36 13.57
CA ARG A 22 7.25 5.67 13.84
C ARG A 22 8.03 4.44 14.28
N ASP A 23 7.47 3.63 15.17
CA ASP A 23 8.10 2.38 15.60
C ASP A 23 8.06 1.31 14.51
N TYR A 24 6.98 1.31 13.72
CA TYR A 24 6.84 0.41 12.59
C TYR A 24 7.88 0.68 11.48
N THR A 25 8.29 1.93 11.27
CA THR A 25 9.31 2.31 10.27
C THR A 25 10.66 1.61 10.49
N LYS A 26 10.97 1.21 11.72
CA LYS A 26 12.20 0.46 12.06
C LYS A 26 12.15 -1.01 11.67
N LYS A 27 10.99 -1.54 11.27
CA LYS A 27 10.83 -2.96 10.90
C LYS A 27 11.34 -3.20 9.48
N LYS A 28 11.79 -4.44 9.26
CA LYS A 28 12.20 -4.93 7.92
C LYS A 28 10.96 -5.20 7.05
N LEU A 29 11.21 -5.47 5.78
CA LEU A 29 10.18 -6.01 4.89
C LEU A 29 9.60 -7.30 5.46
N LYS A 30 8.30 -7.49 5.27
CA LYS A 30 7.58 -8.73 5.58
C LYS A 30 8.07 -9.86 4.69
N VAL A 31 7.77 -11.10 5.05
CA VAL A 31 8.18 -12.28 4.28
C VAL A 31 7.67 -12.19 2.84
N TRP A 32 6.36 -11.98 2.67
CA TRP A 32 5.74 -11.85 1.36
C TRP A 32 6.27 -10.65 0.54
N GLU A 33 6.57 -9.52 1.20
CA GLU A 33 7.16 -8.35 0.54
C GLU A 33 8.55 -8.68 -0.04
N ASN A 34 9.38 -9.42 0.70
CA ASN A 34 10.67 -9.88 0.20
C ASN A 34 10.54 -10.86 -0.97
N GLU A 35 9.53 -11.74 -0.97
CA GLU A 35 9.25 -12.63 -2.09
C GLU A 35 8.87 -11.83 -3.35
N VAL A 36 7.99 -10.83 -3.18
CA VAL A 36 7.52 -9.97 -4.27
C VAL A 36 8.64 -9.15 -4.89
N VAL A 37 9.63 -8.71 -4.11
CA VAL A 37 10.80 -7.98 -4.64
C VAL A 37 11.53 -8.77 -5.75
N SER A 38 11.44 -10.10 -5.76
CA SER A 38 12.04 -10.92 -6.83
C SER A 38 11.44 -10.69 -8.23
N TYR A 39 10.26 -10.10 -8.32
CA TYR A 39 9.61 -9.72 -9.60
C TYR A 39 10.10 -8.36 -10.11
N PHE A 40 10.79 -7.56 -9.30
CA PHE A 40 11.20 -6.20 -9.64
C PHE A 40 12.50 -6.24 -10.44
N PRO A 41 12.56 -5.57 -11.60
CA PRO A 41 13.83 -5.42 -12.31
C PRO A 41 14.87 -4.69 -11.44
N ASP A 42 16.13 -5.05 -11.59
CA ASP A 42 17.23 -4.39 -10.87
C ASP A 42 17.23 -2.87 -11.09
N LYS A 43 17.51 -2.12 -10.04
CA LYS A 43 17.60 -0.65 -10.07
C LYS A 43 16.31 0.06 -10.52
N SER A 44 15.16 -0.61 -10.43
CA SER A 44 13.85 -0.04 -10.76
C SER A 44 13.61 1.29 -10.06
N TRP A 45 12.87 2.16 -10.73
CA TRP A 45 12.23 3.31 -10.10
C TRP A 45 10.85 2.91 -9.61
N ILE A 46 10.66 2.92 -8.30
CA ILE A 46 9.47 2.43 -7.61
C ILE A 46 8.66 3.62 -7.09
N LEU A 47 7.33 3.60 -7.35
CA LEU A 47 6.35 4.47 -6.69
C LEU A 47 5.71 3.68 -5.54
N ASP A 48 5.82 4.21 -4.32
CA ASP A 48 5.20 3.67 -3.10
C ASP A 48 3.98 4.52 -2.72
N ILE A 49 2.78 3.96 -2.84
CA ILE A 49 1.50 4.66 -2.61
C ILE A 49 0.97 4.31 -1.22
N GLY A 50 0.70 5.35 -0.40
CA GLY A 50 0.31 5.19 1.00
C GLY A 50 1.49 4.79 1.87
N CYS A 51 2.63 5.43 1.64
CA CYS A 51 3.91 5.07 2.23
C CYS A 51 3.99 5.29 3.75
N GLY A 52 3.05 6.03 4.35
CA GLY A 52 3.11 6.42 5.74
C GLY A 52 4.44 7.11 6.09
N MET A 53 5.13 6.63 7.11
CA MET A 53 6.46 7.10 7.48
C MET A 53 7.61 6.41 6.75
N GLY A 54 7.32 5.66 5.65
CA GLY A 54 8.32 5.19 4.69
C GLY A 54 9.00 3.86 5.02
N ARG A 55 8.40 2.95 5.80
CA ARG A 55 9.00 1.64 6.12
C ARG A 55 9.46 0.88 4.87
N GLU A 56 8.56 0.73 3.91
CA GLU A 56 8.82 0.06 2.63
C GLU A 56 9.83 0.83 1.79
N ALA A 57 9.63 2.15 1.71
CA ALA A 57 10.50 3.05 0.94
C ALA A 57 11.96 2.96 1.40
N PHE A 58 12.23 2.97 2.71
CA PHE A 58 13.58 2.84 3.25
C PHE A 58 14.16 1.46 2.98
N CYS A 59 13.40 0.39 3.21
CA CYS A 59 13.85 -0.97 2.97
C CYS A 59 14.19 -1.23 1.50
N LEU A 60 13.38 -0.72 0.58
CA LEU A 60 13.59 -0.86 -0.86
C LEU A 60 14.76 0.01 -1.35
N HIS A 61 14.90 1.23 -0.82
CA HIS A 61 16.06 2.07 -1.10
C HIS A 61 17.37 1.38 -0.68
N ASP A 62 17.40 0.76 0.51
CA ASP A 62 18.58 0.04 1.01
C ASP A 62 18.91 -1.22 0.16
N LYS A 63 17.95 -1.71 -0.64
CA LYS A 63 18.16 -2.76 -1.65
C LYS A 63 18.64 -2.20 -3.00
N GLY A 64 18.82 -0.89 -3.14
CA GLY A 64 19.37 -0.23 -4.33
C GLY A 64 18.31 0.25 -5.34
N PHE A 65 17.03 0.30 -4.98
CA PHE A 65 15.98 0.86 -5.81
C PHE A 65 15.91 2.39 -5.68
N LYS A 66 15.49 3.07 -6.76
CA LYS A 66 15.13 4.48 -6.71
C LYS A 66 13.67 4.59 -6.25
N ILE A 67 13.38 5.42 -5.24
CA ILE A 67 12.05 5.49 -4.62
C ILE A 67 11.47 6.90 -4.72
N THR A 68 10.22 6.97 -5.14
CA THR A 68 9.29 8.09 -4.91
C THR A 68 8.14 7.54 -4.08
N ALA A 69 7.82 8.18 -2.96
CA ALA A 69 6.83 7.71 -1.98
C ALA A 69 5.77 8.79 -1.73
N ILE A 70 4.50 8.42 -1.73
CA ILE A 70 3.39 9.36 -1.60
C ILE A 70 2.42 8.94 -0.49
N ASP A 71 1.85 9.95 0.19
CA ASP A 71 0.80 9.76 1.18
C ASP A 71 -0.15 10.97 1.20
N ILE A 72 -1.34 10.82 1.80
CA ILE A 72 -2.34 11.87 1.96
C ILE A 72 -2.16 12.71 3.23
N SER A 73 -1.32 12.25 4.16
CA SER A 73 -1.12 12.87 5.47
C SER A 73 0.23 13.59 5.54
N GLU A 74 0.18 14.92 5.68
CA GLU A 74 1.37 15.75 5.92
C GLU A 74 2.11 15.33 7.19
N LYS A 75 1.35 14.88 8.23
CA LYS A 75 1.91 14.48 9.52
C LYS A 75 2.75 13.21 9.48
N VAL A 76 2.66 12.41 8.43
CA VAL A 76 3.54 11.25 8.21
C VAL A 76 4.63 11.55 7.19
N ILE A 77 4.35 12.38 6.19
CA ILE A 77 5.30 12.75 5.14
C ILE A 77 6.45 13.60 5.69
N GLU A 78 6.18 14.61 6.52
CA GLU A 78 7.24 15.46 7.06
C GLU A 78 8.24 14.70 7.94
N PRO A 79 7.81 13.85 8.90
CA PRO A 79 8.74 12.96 9.60
C PRO A 79 9.51 11.99 8.70
N ALA A 80 8.88 11.47 7.64
CA ALA A 80 9.55 10.58 6.69
C ALA A 80 10.68 11.30 5.93
N LYS A 81 10.43 12.53 5.45
CA LYS A 81 11.45 13.41 4.84
C LYS A 81 12.62 13.67 5.79
N GLN A 82 12.30 14.05 7.04
CA GLN A 82 13.32 14.31 8.04
C GLN A 82 14.19 13.09 8.31
N PHE A 83 13.58 11.92 8.46
CA PHE A 83 14.30 10.67 8.67
C PHE A 83 15.16 10.26 7.46
N ALA A 84 14.70 10.50 6.23
CA ALA A 84 15.49 10.29 5.02
C ALA A 84 16.73 11.16 5.00
N LEU A 85 16.59 12.45 5.32
CA LEU A 85 17.73 13.40 5.42
C LEU A 85 18.73 12.97 6.49
N GLU A 86 18.28 12.66 7.70
CA GLU A 86 19.13 12.26 8.83
C GLU A 86 19.88 10.94 8.55
N SER A 87 19.27 10.05 7.78
CA SER A 87 19.86 8.76 7.40
C SER A 87 20.62 8.79 6.07
N ASN A 88 20.74 9.97 5.43
CA ASN A 88 21.40 10.19 4.14
C ASN A 88 20.84 9.26 3.02
N ARG A 89 19.50 9.09 3.01
CA ARG A 89 18.79 8.33 1.96
C ARG A 89 18.11 9.28 0.99
N ASN A 90 18.39 9.11 -0.31
CA ASN A 90 17.80 9.93 -1.36
C ASN A 90 16.44 9.33 -1.80
N ILE A 91 15.40 9.62 -1.01
CA ILE A 91 14.02 9.21 -1.27
C ILE A 91 13.17 10.47 -1.40
N GLU A 92 12.38 10.54 -2.46
CA GLU A 92 11.42 11.61 -2.68
C GLU A 92 10.10 11.30 -1.99
N PHE A 93 9.71 12.09 -0.99
CA PHE A 93 8.42 11.98 -0.29
C PHE A 93 7.49 13.14 -0.69
N LEU A 94 6.27 12.84 -1.17
CA LEU A 94 5.32 13.83 -1.66
C LEU A 94 3.95 13.68 -1.00
N LEU A 95 3.32 14.81 -0.69
CA LEU A 95 1.93 14.87 -0.27
C LEU A 95 1.03 14.88 -1.52
N THR A 96 -0.01 14.04 -1.54
CA THR A 96 -0.95 13.93 -2.67
C THR A 96 -2.41 13.95 -2.20
N ASN A 97 -3.36 13.96 -3.15
CA ASN A 97 -4.80 13.87 -2.84
C ASN A 97 -5.28 12.41 -2.64
N GLY A 98 -4.43 11.44 -2.87
CA GLY A 98 -4.70 10.02 -2.64
C GLY A 98 -5.39 9.27 -3.78
N LEU A 99 -5.92 9.93 -4.81
CA LEU A 99 -6.62 9.29 -5.92
C LEU A 99 -5.95 9.54 -7.28
N ASP A 100 -5.58 10.78 -7.55
CA ASP A 100 -4.92 11.14 -8.81
C ASP A 100 -3.42 11.17 -8.59
N LEU A 101 -2.67 10.49 -9.45
CA LEU A 101 -1.22 10.44 -9.36
C LEU A 101 -0.59 11.61 -10.14
N PRO A 102 0.12 12.54 -9.48
CA PRO A 102 0.68 13.75 -10.12
C PRO A 102 1.96 13.44 -10.93
N PHE A 103 1.94 12.35 -11.69
CA PHE A 103 3.07 11.89 -12.49
C PHE A 103 2.68 11.67 -13.93
N GLU A 104 3.65 11.84 -14.83
CA GLU A 104 3.48 11.55 -16.24
C GLU A 104 3.28 10.04 -16.49
N SER A 105 2.63 9.72 -17.60
CA SER A 105 2.48 8.33 -18.05
C SER A 105 3.85 7.70 -18.32
N ASN A 106 3.97 6.38 -18.11
CA ASN A 106 5.19 5.61 -18.38
C ASN A 106 6.44 6.10 -17.61
N THR A 107 6.28 6.48 -16.36
CA THR A 107 7.35 7.01 -15.50
C THR A 107 8.05 5.92 -14.71
N PHE A 108 7.30 5.04 -14.05
CA PHE A 108 7.81 4.08 -13.09
C PHE A 108 7.98 2.67 -13.66
N ASP A 109 8.96 1.94 -13.17
CA ASP A 109 9.16 0.52 -13.49
C ASP A 109 8.26 -0.36 -12.62
N VAL A 110 8.02 0.07 -11.38
CA VAL A 110 7.23 -0.64 -10.37
C VAL A 110 6.33 0.36 -9.64
N VAL A 111 5.11 -0.06 -9.32
CA VAL A 111 4.21 0.62 -8.38
C VAL A 111 3.84 -0.35 -7.28
N ILE A 112 3.89 0.09 -6.03
CA ILE A 112 3.43 -0.69 -4.88
C ILE A 112 2.33 0.04 -4.12
N ILE A 113 1.32 -0.73 -3.64
CA ILE A 113 0.30 -0.30 -2.67
C ILE A 113 0.29 -1.36 -1.57
N TRP A 114 1.25 -1.25 -0.65
CA TRP A 114 1.49 -2.27 0.39
C TRP A 114 0.86 -1.89 1.74
N ALA A 115 1.15 -2.66 2.77
CA ALA A 115 0.65 -2.46 4.14
C ALA A 115 -0.88 -2.31 4.23
N GLN A 116 -1.63 -3.01 3.36
CA GLN A 116 -3.09 -3.02 3.29
C GLN A 116 -3.73 -1.65 2.95
N THR A 117 -2.93 -0.70 2.49
CA THR A 117 -3.39 0.64 2.05
C THR A 117 -4.51 0.54 0.99
N PHE A 118 -4.49 -0.51 0.15
CA PHE A 118 -5.50 -0.71 -0.88
C PHE A 118 -6.93 -0.80 -0.30
N GLY A 119 -7.09 -1.36 0.89
CA GLY A 119 -8.39 -1.42 1.60
C GLY A 119 -8.91 -0.07 2.09
N LEU A 120 -8.13 1.01 2.01
CA LEU A 120 -8.52 2.36 2.39
C LEU A 120 -9.03 3.20 1.21
N PHE A 121 -8.93 2.70 -0.01
CA PHE A 121 -9.63 3.27 -1.17
C PHE A 121 -11.07 2.77 -1.19
N TYR A 122 -11.92 3.40 -0.37
CA TYR A 122 -13.32 2.99 -0.25
C TYR A 122 -14.05 3.12 -1.59
N GLU A 123 -15.10 2.32 -1.77
CA GLU A 123 -15.89 2.16 -3.00
C GLU A 123 -15.09 1.53 -4.15
N GLU A 124 -15.77 0.73 -4.93
CA GLU A 124 -15.15 -0.03 -6.03
C GLU A 124 -14.60 0.90 -7.13
N GLU A 125 -15.30 2.00 -7.41
CA GLU A 125 -14.91 2.98 -8.41
C GLU A 125 -13.56 3.62 -8.08
N ASN A 126 -13.31 3.95 -6.82
CA ASN A 126 -12.03 4.52 -6.38
C ASN A 126 -10.89 3.51 -6.49
N LYS A 127 -11.15 2.22 -6.19
CA LYS A 127 -10.17 1.15 -6.38
C LYS A 127 -9.77 0.97 -7.84
N ILE A 128 -10.78 0.93 -8.72
CA ILE A 128 -10.54 0.83 -10.16
C ILE A 128 -9.82 2.08 -10.67
N HIS A 129 -10.19 3.27 -10.17
CA HIS A 129 -9.55 4.52 -10.55
C HIS A 129 -8.06 4.52 -10.19
N ILE A 130 -7.70 4.24 -8.94
CA ILE A 130 -6.28 4.22 -8.53
C ILE A 130 -5.49 3.14 -9.26
N LEU A 131 -6.07 1.96 -9.52
CA LEU A 131 -5.40 0.93 -10.31
C LEU A 131 -5.18 1.36 -11.77
N LYS A 132 -6.13 2.10 -12.38
CA LYS A 132 -5.94 2.69 -13.71
C LYS A 132 -4.87 3.77 -13.72
N GLU A 133 -4.79 4.59 -12.69
CA GLU A 133 -3.70 5.55 -12.51
C GLU A 133 -2.34 4.84 -12.37
N CYS A 134 -2.28 3.73 -11.59
CA CYS A 134 -1.09 2.88 -11.53
C CYS A 134 -0.71 2.34 -12.93
N ASN A 135 -1.70 1.86 -13.69
CA ASN A 135 -1.48 1.39 -15.06
C ASN A 135 -0.92 2.53 -15.94
N ARG A 136 -1.47 3.74 -15.84
CA ARG A 136 -1.03 4.90 -16.62
C ARG A 136 0.42 5.29 -16.34
N VAL A 137 0.81 5.35 -15.06
CA VAL A 137 2.16 5.82 -14.66
C VAL A 137 3.24 4.74 -14.80
N LEU A 138 2.87 3.46 -14.85
CA LEU A 138 3.81 2.38 -15.11
C LEU A 138 4.30 2.42 -16.56
N LYS A 139 5.55 2.07 -16.78
CA LYS A 139 6.11 1.78 -18.12
C LYS A 139 5.50 0.51 -18.69
N SER A 140 5.66 0.30 -19.99
CA SER A 140 5.30 -0.98 -20.65
C SER A 140 6.03 -2.14 -19.97
N ASN A 141 5.31 -3.22 -19.67
CA ASN A 141 5.77 -4.36 -18.89
C ASN A 141 6.13 -4.04 -17.41
N GLY A 142 5.79 -2.85 -16.92
CA GLY A 142 5.98 -2.49 -15.52
C GLY A 142 5.15 -3.36 -14.57
N ILE A 143 5.59 -3.43 -13.32
CA ILE A 143 5.00 -4.29 -12.28
C ILE A 143 4.17 -3.46 -11.33
N LEU A 144 2.94 -3.89 -11.09
CA LEU A 144 2.11 -3.46 -9.96
C LEU A 144 2.12 -4.55 -8.89
N SER A 145 2.35 -4.19 -7.64
CA SER A 145 2.09 -5.06 -6.50
C SER A 145 1.23 -4.34 -5.46
N PHE A 146 0.14 -4.97 -5.06
CA PHE A 146 -0.74 -4.41 -4.04
C PHE A 146 -1.20 -5.48 -3.05
N SER A 147 -1.58 -5.05 -1.84
CA SER A 147 -1.98 -5.95 -0.77
C SER A 147 -3.26 -5.47 -0.07
N GLY A 148 -4.01 -6.43 0.45
CA GLY A 148 -5.24 -6.19 1.19
C GLY A 148 -5.43 -7.19 2.32
N HIS A 149 -6.37 -6.90 3.20
CA HIS A 149 -6.78 -7.83 4.25
C HIS A 149 -7.53 -9.02 3.66
N ASP A 150 -7.11 -10.24 4.04
CA ASP A 150 -7.79 -11.49 3.70
C ASP A 150 -9.10 -11.61 4.49
N LYS A 151 -10.23 -11.53 3.78
CA LYS A 151 -11.56 -11.61 4.37
C LYS A 151 -11.78 -12.92 5.13
N GLU A 152 -11.46 -14.06 4.52
CA GLU A 152 -11.68 -15.37 5.13
C GLU A 152 -10.85 -15.55 6.41
N PHE A 153 -9.60 -15.11 6.38
CA PHE A 153 -8.73 -15.15 7.56
C PHE A 153 -9.28 -14.27 8.70
N LEU A 154 -9.72 -13.05 8.38
CA LEU A 154 -10.27 -12.15 9.40
C LEU A 154 -11.61 -12.60 9.95
N GLU A 155 -12.51 -13.15 9.13
CA GLU A 155 -13.78 -13.74 9.58
C GLU A 155 -13.55 -14.92 10.54
N ALA A 156 -12.55 -15.75 10.26
CA ALA A 156 -12.22 -16.87 11.13
C ALA A 156 -11.56 -16.44 12.47
N LYS A 157 -10.70 -15.43 12.43
CA LYS A 157 -9.88 -15.04 13.60
C LYS A 157 -10.47 -13.89 14.41
N TYR A 158 -11.16 -12.96 13.77
CA TYR A 158 -11.65 -11.71 14.38
C TYR A 158 -13.12 -11.41 13.99
N PRO A 159 -14.04 -12.38 14.10
CA PRO A 159 -15.44 -12.21 13.64
C PRO A 159 -16.12 -10.99 14.28
N GLN A 160 -15.73 -10.62 15.51
CA GLN A 160 -16.31 -9.47 16.22
C GLN A 160 -15.95 -8.10 15.61
N TYR A 161 -14.94 -8.03 14.74
CA TYR A 161 -14.52 -6.81 14.08
C TYR A 161 -14.89 -6.75 12.59
N ILE A 162 -15.62 -7.74 12.09
CA ILE A 162 -16.03 -7.82 10.69
C ILE A 162 -17.51 -7.45 10.55
N ASP A 163 -17.76 -6.54 9.60
CA ASP A 163 -19.09 -6.21 9.11
C ASP A 163 -19.08 -6.28 7.57
N GLY A 164 -19.56 -7.38 7.03
CA GLY A 164 -19.48 -7.64 5.59
C GLY A 164 -18.05 -7.65 5.06
N LYS A 165 -17.71 -6.69 4.20
CA LYS A 165 -16.34 -6.50 3.67
C LYS A 165 -15.52 -5.46 4.46
N ARG A 166 -15.99 -5.03 5.62
CA ARG A 166 -15.34 -3.99 6.43
C ARG A 166 -14.69 -4.60 7.65
N PHE A 167 -13.46 -4.16 7.95
CA PHE A 167 -12.70 -4.54 9.12
C PHE A 167 -12.41 -3.31 9.99
N PHE A 168 -12.86 -3.33 11.24
CA PHE A 168 -12.75 -2.25 12.22
C PHE A 168 -11.81 -2.67 13.37
N PRO A 169 -10.48 -2.65 13.19
CA PRO A 169 -9.56 -3.09 14.25
C PRO A 169 -9.45 -2.11 15.41
N TYR A 170 -9.86 -0.85 15.22
CA TYR A 170 -9.83 0.19 16.25
C TYR A 170 -11.24 0.59 16.64
N ALA A 171 -11.64 0.25 17.88
CA ALA A 171 -12.88 0.74 18.45
C ALA A 171 -12.85 2.29 18.51
N ASN A 172 -13.99 2.93 18.20
CA ASN A 172 -14.20 4.37 18.22
C ASN A 172 -13.55 5.18 17.08
N THR A 173 -13.23 4.58 15.96
CA THR A 173 -12.89 5.33 14.73
C THR A 173 -13.91 5.05 13.63
N ASP A 174 -14.13 6.04 12.76
CA ASP A 174 -14.95 5.86 11.55
C ASP A 174 -14.14 5.22 10.40
N CYS A 175 -12.82 5.03 10.61
CA CYS A 175 -11.94 4.41 9.63
C CYS A 175 -12.06 2.89 9.71
N TYR A 176 -12.15 2.27 8.55
CA TYR A 176 -12.15 0.82 8.41
C TYR A 176 -11.27 0.43 7.22
N TRP A 177 -10.91 -0.84 7.15
CA TRP A 177 -10.30 -1.43 5.95
C TRP A 177 -11.32 -2.29 5.24
N GLU A 178 -11.42 -2.14 3.93
CA GLU A 178 -12.12 -3.14 3.13
C GLU A 178 -11.27 -4.40 3.02
N THR A 179 -11.95 -5.53 3.07
CA THR A 179 -11.35 -6.86 3.00
C THR A 179 -11.66 -7.51 1.66
N PHE A 180 -10.81 -8.40 1.21
CA PHE A 180 -10.87 -8.99 -0.11
C PHE A 180 -10.81 -10.52 -0.05
N THR A 181 -11.37 -11.14 -1.07
CA THR A 181 -11.01 -12.50 -1.50
C THR A 181 -9.92 -12.42 -2.58
N ILE A 182 -9.31 -13.55 -2.92
CA ILE A 182 -8.35 -13.63 -4.04
C ILE A 182 -9.04 -13.20 -5.35
N ASP A 183 -10.29 -13.67 -5.56
CA ASP A 183 -11.06 -13.36 -6.75
C ASP A 183 -11.40 -11.86 -6.86
N ASP A 184 -11.73 -11.18 -5.75
CA ASP A 184 -11.94 -9.74 -5.73
C ASP A 184 -10.68 -8.98 -6.23
N MET A 185 -9.49 -9.36 -5.75
CA MET A 185 -8.24 -8.69 -6.15
C MET A 185 -7.89 -8.95 -7.61
N ILE A 186 -8.12 -10.15 -8.10
CA ILE A 186 -7.91 -10.52 -9.51
C ILE A 186 -8.86 -9.73 -10.42
N ASP A 187 -10.15 -9.71 -10.11
CA ASP A 187 -11.16 -8.98 -10.90
C ASP A 187 -10.83 -7.48 -10.99
N LEU A 188 -10.54 -6.84 -9.87
CA LEU A 188 -10.19 -5.42 -9.83
C LEU A 188 -8.94 -5.10 -10.66
N ALA A 189 -7.90 -5.94 -10.59
CA ALA A 189 -6.69 -5.77 -11.38
C ALA A 189 -6.96 -5.92 -12.89
N GLN A 190 -7.72 -6.93 -13.29
CA GLN A 190 -8.06 -7.19 -14.70
C GLN A 190 -8.92 -6.07 -15.28
N ARG A 191 -9.91 -5.57 -14.54
CA ARG A 191 -10.76 -4.43 -14.96
C ARG A 191 -10.00 -3.12 -15.07
N ALA A 192 -8.86 -3.00 -14.38
CA ALA A 192 -7.94 -1.88 -14.53
C ALA A 192 -6.91 -2.07 -15.66
N GLY A 193 -6.99 -3.17 -16.42
CA GLY A 193 -6.14 -3.44 -17.58
C GLY A 193 -4.82 -4.15 -17.27
N PHE A 194 -4.71 -4.80 -16.12
CA PHE A 194 -3.53 -5.59 -15.76
C PHE A 194 -3.65 -7.07 -16.11
N THR A 195 -2.53 -7.68 -16.41
CA THR A 195 -2.37 -9.14 -16.43
C THR A 195 -1.88 -9.61 -15.07
N VAL A 196 -2.66 -10.42 -14.36
CA VAL A 196 -2.28 -10.97 -13.06
C VAL A 196 -1.22 -12.05 -13.23
N ILE A 197 -0.08 -11.90 -12.58
CA ILE A 197 1.02 -12.89 -12.53
C ILE A 197 0.77 -13.85 -11.37
N GLU A 198 0.49 -13.32 -10.18
CA GLU A 198 0.23 -14.09 -8.98
C GLU A 198 -0.70 -13.31 -8.05
N CYS A 199 -1.65 -14.01 -7.43
CA CYS A 199 -2.46 -13.49 -6.34
C CYS A 199 -2.64 -14.60 -5.30
N LYS A 200 -2.13 -14.38 -4.07
CA LYS A 200 -2.10 -15.41 -3.02
C LYS A 200 -2.07 -14.82 -1.62
N ARG A 201 -2.18 -15.71 -0.62
CA ARG A 201 -1.91 -15.39 0.77
C ARG A 201 -0.42 -15.26 1.04
N GLY A 202 -0.05 -14.25 1.81
CA GLY A 202 1.31 -13.98 2.24
C GLY A 202 1.46 -13.94 3.76
N ILE A 203 2.56 -14.48 4.26
CA ILE A 203 2.93 -14.45 5.69
C ILE A 203 3.51 -13.08 6.01
N VAL A 204 3.07 -12.47 7.13
CA VAL A 204 3.58 -11.16 7.57
C VAL A 204 5.04 -11.30 8.01
N TYR A 205 5.35 -11.75 9.21
CA TYR A 205 6.72 -12.05 9.65
C TYR A 205 6.89 -13.53 10.00
N LYS A 206 5.87 -14.13 10.59
CA LYS A 206 5.74 -15.55 10.90
C LYS A 206 4.24 -15.90 10.88
N GLU A 207 3.90 -17.18 10.85
CA GLU A 207 2.50 -17.62 10.69
C GLU A 207 1.55 -17.05 11.75
N GLU A 208 2.02 -16.92 13.00
CA GLU A 208 1.20 -16.37 14.09
C GLU A 208 0.89 -14.88 13.93
N ASP A 209 1.69 -14.14 13.18
CA ASP A 209 1.49 -12.71 12.95
C ASP A 209 0.35 -12.41 11.96
N GLY A 210 -0.16 -13.45 11.29
CA GLY A 210 -1.30 -13.38 10.39
C GLY A 210 -0.97 -13.48 8.91
N LEU A 211 -2.05 -13.56 8.15
CA LEU A 211 -2.02 -13.64 6.69
C LEU A 211 -2.63 -12.39 6.07
N ILE A 212 -2.13 -12.02 4.93
CA ILE A 212 -2.69 -10.99 4.06
C ILE A 212 -2.85 -11.54 2.64
N LEU A 213 -3.61 -10.87 1.81
CA LEU A 213 -3.60 -11.11 0.38
C LEU A 213 -2.64 -10.14 -0.31
N HIS A 214 -1.87 -10.65 -1.27
CA HIS A 214 -1.10 -9.81 -2.17
C HIS A 214 -1.28 -10.26 -3.62
N CYS A 215 -1.23 -9.30 -4.51
CA CYS A 215 -1.36 -9.49 -5.94
C CYS A 215 -0.17 -8.86 -6.65
N VAL A 216 0.42 -9.57 -7.61
CA VAL A 216 1.47 -9.10 -8.49
C VAL A 216 0.95 -9.13 -9.92
N CYS A 217 1.04 -8.01 -10.61
CA CYS A 217 0.46 -7.82 -11.93
C CYS A 217 1.47 -7.18 -12.88
N ARG A 218 1.24 -7.37 -14.18
CA ARG A 218 1.99 -6.73 -15.27
C ARG A 218 1.06 -5.83 -16.07
N ARG A 219 1.58 -4.63 -16.40
CA ARG A 219 0.96 -3.73 -17.35
C ARG A 219 1.03 -4.26 -18.77
#